data_168e7c24f9d7e7fd2827a075aa19a424
#
_entry.id   168e7c24f9d7e7fd2827a075aa19a424
#
_cell.length_a   1.000
_cell.length_b   1.000
_cell.length_c   1.000
_cell.angle_alpha   90.00
_cell.angle_beta   90.00
_cell.angle_gamma   90.00
#
_symmetry.space_group_name_H-M   'P 1'
#
loop_
_entity.id
_entity.type
_entity.pdbx_description
1 polymer ?
#
loop_
_entity_poly.entity_id
_entity_poly.type
_entity_poly.pdbx_seq_one_letter_code
_entity_poly.pdbx_strand_id
1 'polypeptide(L)'
;MYYISMNLQGDIVSAFDFGSGRLVEIDLNEYATPGYRPVFTRVAEDRKTPFGAIRLDERILSTGLYTAGRYCISQATGYNSYSVSYPTCADPPLTDTLKSIFYASNILALNPMHSKVACANMQSGCLDICEIHDNELSRINEVHMTTPRVKFNRHRPKGRGLTHPVTYSRNNLFGFCDLAVSENYIFALYSGRTLKDYNLDVDKGKTIVVFDWNGLHVRTYQLQNACSAISYDAADNTIYALSQEGNKPQIITLNL
;
A
#
# COMPACT_ATOMS: atom_id res chain seq x y z
N MET A 1 4.71 11.80 -9.07
CA MET A 1 3.61 11.61 -8.10
C MET A 1 4.26 10.98 -6.90
N TYR A 2 4.33 11.70 -5.80
CA TYR A 2 4.95 11.22 -4.58
C TYR A 2 3.86 10.48 -3.79
N TYR A 3 4.00 9.16 -3.65
CA TYR A 3 3.12 8.39 -2.78
C TYR A 3 3.56 8.67 -1.35
N ILE A 4 2.68 9.26 -0.58
CA ILE A 4 2.82 9.36 0.87
C ILE A 4 1.82 8.37 1.44
N SER A 5 2.31 7.26 1.99
CA SER A 5 1.49 6.44 2.87
C SER A 5 1.55 7.07 4.26
N MET A 6 0.39 7.33 4.86
CA MET A 6 0.32 7.82 6.23
C MET A 6 -0.34 6.77 7.10
N ASN A 7 0.15 6.62 8.31
CA ASN A 7 -0.40 5.72 9.32
C ASN A 7 -0.39 6.41 10.69
N LEU A 8 -1.41 6.17 11.49
CA LEU A 8 -1.53 6.67 12.85
C LEU A 8 -1.43 5.48 13.81
N GLN A 9 -0.49 5.54 14.74
CA GLN A 9 -0.31 4.55 15.83
C GLN A 9 -0.25 5.30 17.15
N GLY A 10 -1.29 5.18 17.98
CA GLY A 10 -1.43 6.03 19.14
C GLY A 10 -1.42 7.51 18.73
N ASP A 11 -0.50 8.29 19.29
CA ASP A 11 -0.32 9.71 18.99
C ASP A 11 0.78 9.99 17.95
N ILE A 12 1.35 8.96 17.31
CA ILE A 12 2.40 9.09 16.29
C ILE A 12 1.80 8.95 14.89
N VAL A 13 1.91 10.01 14.11
CA VAL A 13 1.67 9.95 12.65
C VAL A 13 2.97 9.59 11.96
N SER A 14 3.00 8.49 11.26
CA SER A 14 4.10 8.10 10.40
C SER A 14 3.74 8.29 8.93
N ALA A 15 4.68 8.82 8.12
CA ALA A 15 4.52 9.00 6.69
C ALA A 15 5.78 8.54 5.96
N PHE A 16 5.63 7.75 4.90
CA PHE A 16 6.76 7.36 4.07
C PHE A 16 6.95 8.37 2.93
N ASP A 17 8.10 9.04 2.91
CA ASP A 17 8.52 9.91 1.80
C ASP A 17 9.33 9.10 0.79
N PHE A 18 8.69 8.76 -0.32
CA PHE A 18 9.30 8.05 -1.44
C PHE A 18 10.51 8.80 -2.03
N GLY A 19 10.47 10.14 -2.06
CA GLY A 19 11.52 10.97 -2.66
C GLY A 19 12.85 10.87 -1.91
N SER A 20 12.81 10.78 -0.58
CA SER A 20 13.99 10.66 0.28
C SER A 20 14.26 9.22 0.75
N GLY A 21 13.31 8.30 0.58
CA GLY A 21 13.38 6.93 1.10
C GLY A 21 13.35 6.88 2.64
N ARG A 22 12.64 7.80 3.28
CA ARG A 22 12.57 7.93 4.74
C ARG A 22 11.17 7.77 5.27
N LEU A 23 11.06 7.17 6.44
CA LEU A 23 9.90 7.25 7.28
C LEU A 23 10.02 8.51 8.14
N VAL A 24 8.99 9.36 8.10
CA VAL A 24 8.88 10.59 8.88
C VAL A 24 7.86 10.36 9.96
N GLU A 25 8.20 10.67 11.21
CA GLU A 25 7.33 10.47 12.37
C GLU A 25 7.09 11.76 13.09
N ILE A 26 5.83 12.05 13.36
CA ILE A 26 5.33 13.27 14.00
C ILE A 26 4.56 12.85 15.26
N ASP A 27 5.00 13.30 16.42
CA ASP A 27 4.28 13.16 17.68
C ASP A 27 3.22 14.25 17.77
N LEU A 28 1.96 13.85 17.83
CA LEU A 28 0.81 14.76 17.90
C LEU A 28 0.71 15.50 19.24
N ASN A 29 1.34 15.00 20.31
CA ASN A 29 1.38 15.69 21.59
C ASN A 29 2.44 16.80 21.61
N GLU A 30 3.48 16.67 20.80
CA GLU A 30 4.64 17.57 20.82
C GLU A 30 4.74 18.48 19.59
N TYR A 31 4.05 18.18 18.47
CA TYR A 31 4.23 18.86 17.18
C TYR A 31 4.06 20.40 17.23
N ALA A 32 3.23 20.90 18.15
CA ALA A 32 3.00 22.34 18.36
C ALA A 32 4.00 23.00 19.33
N THR A 33 4.90 22.22 19.93
CA THR A 33 5.90 22.75 20.88
C THR A 33 6.99 23.51 20.15
N PRO A 34 7.36 24.74 20.58
CA PRO A 34 8.43 25.49 19.95
C PRO A 34 9.75 24.71 19.92
N GLY A 35 10.32 24.53 18.72
CA GLY A 35 11.57 23.79 18.52
C GLY A 35 11.38 22.28 18.27
N TYR A 36 10.16 21.77 18.28
CA TYR A 36 9.88 20.38 17.87
C TYR A 36 10.41 20.08 16.46
N ARG A 37 10.90 18.87 16.26
CA ARG A 37 11.34 18.38 14.94
C ARG A 37 10.85 16.95 14.75
N PRO A 38 10.23 16.62 13.60
CA PRO A 38 9.89 15.24 13.25
C PRO A 38 11.13 14.35 13.24
N VAL A 39 10.93 13.08 13.54
CA VAL A 39 11.98 12.05 13.42
C VAL A 39 12.02 11.54 12.00
N PHE A 40 13.22 11.39 11.42
CA PHE A 40 13.44 10.89 10.07
C PHE A 40 14.28 9.62 10.14
N THR A 41 13.68 8.47 9.82
CA THR A 41 14.36 7.18 9.78
C THR A 41 14.54 6.71 8.36
N ARG A 42 15.76 6.40 7.95
CA ARG A 42 16.03 5.84 6.61
C ARG A 42 15.51 4.40 6.53
N VAL A 43 14.79 4.10 5.46
CA VAL A 43 14.26 2.75 5.18
C VAL A 43 15.23 2.05 4.23
N ALA A 44 15.71 0.86 4.60
CA ALA A 44 16.63 0.01 3.83
C ALA A 44 17.95 0.72 3.40
N GLU A 45 19.06 0.39 4.07
CA GLU A 45 20.37 1.06 3.83
C GLU A 45 21.15 0.53 2.62
N ASP A 46 20.84 -0.67 2.11
CA ASP A 46 21.65 -1.44 1.16
C ASP A 46 21.39 -1.10 -0.31
N ARG A 47 21.21 0.18 -0.65
CA ARG A 47 20.97 0.72 -2.01
C ARG A 47 19.71 0.20 -2.73
N LYS A 48 18.83 -0.46 -2.02
CA LYS A 48 17.53 -0.89 -2.54
C LYS A 48 16.54 0.27 -2.44
N THR A 49 15.60 0.34 -3.35
CA THR A 49 14.62 1.43 -3.41
C THR A 49 13.31 0.97 -2.77
N PRO A 50 12.97 1.43 -1.55
CA PRO A 50 11.66 1.21 -0.97
C PRO A 50 10.61 2.04 -1.70
N PHE A 51 9.39 1.52 -1.81
CA PHE A 51 8.22 2.18 -2.43
C PHE A 51 7.08 2.41 -1.45
N GLY A 52 7.10 1.73 -0.31
CA GLY A 52 6.18 1.90 0.79
C GLY A 52 6.83 1.39 2.08
N ALA A 53 6.55 2.04 3.19
CA ALA A 53 7.02 1.62 4.49
C ALA A 53 6.06 2.04 5.60
N ILE A 54 5.98 1.23 6.64
CA ILE A 54 5.23 1.52 7.87
C ILE A 54 6.07 1.15 9.09
N ARG A 55 5.80 1.79 10.21
CA ARG A 55 6.40 1.44 11.50
C ARG A 55 5.83 0.09 11.97
N LEU A 56 6.69 -0.80 12.41
CA LEU A 56 6.38 -2.08 13.04
C LEU A 56 7.15 -2.14 14.36
N ASP A 57 6.57 -1.57 15.42
CA ASP A 57 7.21 -1.36 16.71
C ASP A 57 8.57 -0.62 16.54
N GLU A 58 9.68 -1.18 17.03
CA GLU A 58 11.03 -0.63 16.85
C GLU A 58 11.65 -0.92 15.46
N ARG A 59 10.90 -1.59 14.58
CA ARG A 59 11.32 -2.00 13.24
C ARG A 59 10.56 -1.24 12.16
N ILE A 60 10.99 -1.39 10.93
CA ILE A 60 10.30 -0.85 9.75
C ILE A 60 9.98 -2.00 8.80
N LEU A 61 8.70 -2.15 8.48
CA LEU A 61 8.25 -3.02 7.40
C LEU A 61 8.14 -2.21 6.11
N SER A 62 8.73 -2.71 5.04
CA SER A 62 8.73 -2.03 3.74
C SER A 62 8.53 -2.97 2.56
N THR A 63 8.06 -2.39 1.44
CA THR A 63 8.03 -2.99 0.11
C THR A 63 8.84 -2.13 -0.85
N GLY A 64 9.38 -2.74 -1.92
CA GLY A 64 10.22 -1.99 -2.86
C GLY A 64 10.76 -2.86 -3.99
N LEU A 65 11.81 -2.39 -4.64
CA LEU A 65 12.53 -3.15 -5.67
C LEU A 65 13.44 -4.22 -5.04
N TYR A 66 12.84 -5.17 -4.35
CA TYR A 66 13.55 -6.21 -3.62
C TYR A 66 13.55 -7.51 -4.42
N THR A 67 14.72 -8.09 -4.67
CA THR A 67 14.85 -9.37 -5.39
C THR A 67 14.89 -10.58 -4.47
N ALA A 68 15.20 -10.38 -3.17
CA ALA A 68 15.30 -11.46 -2.19
C ALA A 68 13.95 -11.85 -1.54
N GLY A 69 12.92 -11.00 -1.68
CA GLY A 69 11.57 -11.21 -1.16
C GLY A 69 10.72 -9.97 -1.44
N ARG A 70 9.41 -10.08 -1.25
CA ARG A 70 8.47 -8.97 -1.46
C ARG A 70 8.55 -7.93 -0.34
N TYR A 71 8.81 -8.38 0.88
CA TYR A 71 8.85 -7.57 2.08
C TYR A 71 10.26 -7.52 2.65
N CYS A 72 10.57 -6.40 3.29
CA CYS A 72 11.78 -6.23 4.08
C CYS A 72 11.40 -5.72 5.46
N ILE A 73 11.85 -6.41 6.52
CA ILE A 73 11.86 -5.90 7.89
C ILE A 73 13.26 -5.39 8.18
N SER A 74 13.37 -4.10 8.47
CA SER A 74 14.61 -3.42 8.82
C SER A 74 14.65 -3.10 10.30
N GLN A 75 15.77 -3.40 10.96
CA GLN A 75 16.04 -3.05 12.35
C GLN A 75 16.94 -1.81 12.45
N ALA A 76 16.90 -1.12 13.58
CA ALA A 76 17.77 0.01 13.87
C ALA A 76 19.28 -0.35 13.84
N THR A 77 19.61 -1.63 14.03
CA THR A 77 20.98 -2.18 13.92
C THR A 77 21.52 -2.26 12.50
N GLY A 78 20.70 -1.95 11.48
CA GLY A 78 21.01 -2.12 10.06
C GLY A 78 20.77 -3.53 9.52
N TYR A 79 20.26 -4.46 10.33
CA TYR A 79 19.88 -5.78 9.87
C TYR A 79 18.59 -5.72 9.04
N ASN A 80 18.60 -6.37 7.86
CA ASN A 80 17.46 -6.45 6.95
C ASN A 80 17.11 -7.91 6.68
N SER A 81 15.86 -8.30 6.93
CA SER A 81 15.31 -9.62 6.59
C SER A 81 14.31 -9.49 5.46
N TYR A 82 14.42 -10.35 4.46
CA TYR A 82 13.55 -10.40 3.29
C TYR A 82 12.71 -11.67 3.31
N SER A 83 11.41 -11.53 3.12
CA SER A 83 10.48 -12.66 3.17
C SER A 83 9.37 -12.55 2.14
N VAL A 84 8.68 -13.67 1.91
CA VAL A 84 7.53 -13.86 1.02
C VAL A 84 7.88 -13.64 -0.45
N SER A 85 7.47 -14.55 -1.31
CA SER A 85 7.61 -14.42 -2.77
C SER A 85 6.59 -13.42 -3.34
N TYR A 86 6.91 -12.85 -4.50
CA TYR A 86 5.97 -12.01 -5.24
C TYR A 86 4.77 -12.81 -5.79
N PRO A 87 3.61 -12.15 -5.99
CA PRO A 87 2.47 -12.77 -6.65
C PRO A 87 2.82 -13.35 -8.02
N THR A 88 2.12 -14.41 -8.40
CA THR A 88 2.34 -15.07 -9.70
C THR A 88 1.26 -14.74 -10.75
N CYS A 89 0.18 -14.10 -10.33
CA CYS A 89 -0.94 -13.76 -11.19
C CYS A 89 -0.63 -12.55 -12.06
N ALA A 90 -0.29 -12.77 -13.34
CA ALA A 90 -0.13 -11.71 -14.35
C ALA A 90 -0.31 -12.31 -15.75
N ASP A 91 -0.85 -11.53 -16.70
CA ASP A 91 -1.01 -11.90 -18.09
C ASP A 91 -0.36 -10.85 -19.01
N PRO A 92 0.69 -11.21 -19.77
CA PRO A 92 1.44 -12.48 -19.70
C PRO A 92 2.25 -12.65 -18.41
N PRO A 93 2.68 -13.87 -18.07
CA PRO A 93 3.46 -14.16 -16.86
C PRO A 93 4.75 -13.35 -16.77
N LEU A 94 5.11 -12.93 -15.54
CA LEU A 94 6.29 -12.14 -15.25
C LEU A 94 7.44 -13.02 -14.72
N THR A 95 8.69 -12.72 -15.12
CA THR A 95 9.89 -13.24 -14.45
C THR A 95 10.03 -12.61 -13.06
N ASP A 96 10.78 -13.21 -12.14
CA ASP A 96 10.92 -12.72 -10.76
C ASP A 96 11.49 -11.29 -10.70
N THR A 97 12.46 -10.96 -11.55
CA THR A 97 12.97 -9.59 -11.67
C THR A 97 11.88 -8.59 -12.10
N LEU A 98 10.99 -8.99 -13.03
CA LEU A 98 9.91 -8.13 -13.48
C LEU A 98 8.78 -8.03 -12.45
N LYS A 99 8.55 -9.10 -11.66
CA LYS A 99 7.63 -9.06 -10.53
C LYS A 99 8.05 -8.03 -9.48
N SER A 100 9.34 -7.96 -9.12
CA SER A 100 9.83 -6.98 -8.16
C SER A 100 9.58 -5.53 -8.60
N ILE A 101 9.59 -5.26 -9.90
CA ILE A 101 9.28 -3.95 -10.46
C ILE A 101 7.76 -3.70 -10.50
N PHE A 102 6.99 -4.69 -10.95
CA PHE A 102 5.55 -4.53 -11.16
C PHE A 102 4.78 -4.44 -9.83
N TYR A 103 5.20 -5.21 -8.83
CA TYR A 103 4.57 -5.28 -7.51
C TYR A 103 5.29 -4.41 -6.45
N ALA A 104 6.17 -3.49 -6.83
CA ALA A 104 6.93 -2.68 -5.88
C ALA A 104 6.06 -1.71 -5.07
N SER A 105 5.11 -1.05 -5.75
CA SER A 105 4.26 -0.02 -5.14
C SER A 105 3.04 -0.65 -4.48
N ASN A 106 2.98 -0.57 -3.16
CA ASN A 106 1.93 -1.17 -2.36
C ASN A 106 1.45 -0.24 -1.26
N ILE A 107 0.24 -0.51 -0.79
CA ILE A 107 -0.37 0.07 0.40
C ILE A 107 -0.25 -0.97 1.51
N LEU A 108 0.29 -0.59 2.65
CA LEU A 108 0.50 -1.45 3.80
C LEU A 108 -0.40 -1.02 4.95
N ALA A 109 -1.04 -1.97 5.63
CA ALA A 109 -1.81 -1.73 6.84
C ALA A 109 -1.57 -2.86 7.85
N LEU A 110 -1.21 -2.50 9.08
CA LEU A 110 -1.04 -3.44 10.20
C LEU A 110 -2.37 -3.61 10.94
N ASN A 111 -2.66 -4.83 11.38
CA ASN A 111 -3.73 -5.00 12.35
C ASN A 111 -3.36 -4.30 13.68
N PRO A 112 -4.34 -3.93 14.53
CA PRO A 112 -4.08 -3.20 15.78
C PRO A 112 -3.11 -3.91 16.74
N MET A 113 -2.98 -5.24 16.65
CA MET A 113 -2.06 -6.03 17.47
C MET A 113 -0.65 -6.16 16.84
N HIS A 114 -0.38 -5.58 15.68
CA HIS A 114 0.87 -5.66 14.92
C HIS A 114 1.35 -7.10 14.65
N SER A 115 0.44 -8.07 14.67
CA SER A 115 0.74 -9.47 14.38
C SER A 115 0.48 -9.89 12.94
N LYS A 116 -0.26 -9.06 12.18
CA LYS A 116 -0.59 -9.30 10.78
C LYS A 116 -0.48 -8.01 9.96
N VAL A 117 -0.16 -8.17 8.69
CA VAL A 117 -0.13 -7.08 7.72
C VAL A 117 -0.97 -7.42 6.49
N ALA A 118 -1.73 -6.45 6.02
CA ALA A 118 -2.37 -6.44 4.72
C ALA A 118 -1.54 -5.58 3.76
N CYS A 119 -1.28 -6.09 2.57
CA CYS A 119 -0.52 -5.42 1.53
C CYS A 119 -1.31 -5.43 0.22
N ALA A 120 -1.83 -4.29 -0.16
CA ALA A 120 -2.63 -4.14 -1.37
C ALA A 120 -1.83 -3.48 -2.50
N ASN A 121 -2.02 -3.98 -3.72
CA ASN A 121 -1.39 -3.42 -4.90
C ASN A 121 -2.45 -2.82 -5.84
N MET A 122 -2.29 -1.54 -6.16
CA MET A 122 -3.24 -0.81 -6.99
C MET A 122 -3.27 -1.34 -8.43
N GLN A 123 -2.13 -1.72 -8.99
CA GLN A 123 -2.04 -2.08 -10.42
C GLN A 123 -2.55 -3.48 -10.70
N SER A 124 -2.49 -4.38 -9.72
CA SER A 124 -2.84 -5.79 -9.90
C SER A 124 -4.17 -6.20 -9.25
N GLY A 125 -4.72 -5.38 -8.34
CA GLY A 125 -5.84 -5.80 -7.50
C GLY A 125 -5.51 -7.01 -6.61
N CYS A 126 -4.23 -7.19 -6.28
CA CYS A 126 -3.77 -8.21 -5.36
C CYS A 126 -3.79 -7.67 -3.93
N LEU A 127 -4.37 -8.42 -3.02
CA LEU A 127 -4.29 -8.23 -1.57
C LEU A 127 -3.58 -9.43 -0.98
N ASP A 128 -2.42 -9.19 -0.38
CA ASP A 128 -1.59 -10.18 0.29
C ASP A 128 -1.75 -9.99 1.80
N ILE A 129 -2.03 -11.07 2.52
CA ILE A 129 -2.20 -11.06 3.97
C ILE A 129 -1.14 -11.96 4.57
N CYS A 130 -0.33 -11.38 5.45
CA CYS A 130 0.77 -12.09 6.08
C CYS A 130 0.69 -12.01 7.60
N GLU A 131 1.15 -13.06 8.25
CA GLU A 131 1.46 -13.09 9.67
C GLU A 131 2.89 -12.65 9.89
N ILE A 132 3.14 -11.94 11.00
CA ILE A 132 4.43 -11.38 11.35
C ILE A 132 5.04 -12.24 12.45
N HIS A 133 6.22 -12.80 12.18
CA HIS A 133 7.00 -13.62 13.10
C HIS A 133 8.37 -12.98 13.27
N ASP A 134 8.62 -12.33 14.39
CA ASP A 134 9.88 -11.62 14.67
C ASP A 134 10.36 -10.77 13.46
N ASN A 135 11.31 -11.27 12.69
CA ASN A 135 11.90 -10.56 11.55
C ASN A 135 11.46 -11.11 10.18
N GLU A 136 10.45 -11.95 10.14
CA GLU A 136 9.97 -12.58 8.91
C GLU A 136 8.46 -12.49 8.81
N LEU A 137 7.96 -12.55 7.59
CA LEU A 137 6.53 -12.70 7.31
C LEU A 137 6.27 -14.06 6.68
N SER A 138 5.13 -14.64 7.06
CA SER A 138 4.57 -15.80 6.38
C SER A 138 3.22 -15.46 5.77
N ARG A 139 3.01 -15.82 4.49
CA ARG A 139 1.75 -15.54 3.80
C ARG A 139 0.63 -16.42 4.36
N ILE A 140 -0.46 -15.80 4.81
CA ILE A 140 -1.72 -16.46 5.17
C ILE A 140 -2.53 -16.69 3.90
N ASN A 141 -2.73 -15.64 3.09
CA ASN A 141 -3.53 -15.70 1.86
C ASN A 141 -3.08 -14.65 0.84
N GLU A 142 -3.35 -14.92 -0.43
CA GLU A 142 -3.16 -14.01 -1.55
C GLU A 142 -4.46 -13.95 -2.35
N VAL A 143 -5.18 -12.82 -2.20
CA VAL A 143 -6.47 -12.58 -2.88
C VAL A 143 -6.24 -11.81 -4.16
N HIS A 144 -6.85 -12.24 -5.25
CA HIS A 144 -6.82 -11.57 -6.54
C HIS A 144 -8.22 -11.13 -6.95
N MET A 145 -8.44 -9.82 -7.10
CA MET A 145 -9.68 -9.29 -7.66
C MET A 145 -9.72 -9.45 -9.19
N THR A 146 -8.55 -9.36 -9.80
CA THR A 146 -8.38 -9.46 -11.27
C THR A 146 -7.02 -10.02 -11.62
N THR A 147 -6.87 -10.58 -12.81
CA THR A 147 -5.57 -10.89 -13.40
C THR A 147 -5.01 -9.64 -14.07
N PRO A 148 -3.89 -9.06 -13.59
CA PRO A 148 -3.35 -7.85 -14.16
C PRO A 148 -2.85 -8.06 -15.59
N ARG A 149 -3.23 -7.13 -16.47
CA ARG A 149 -2.80 -7.12 -17.88
C ARG A 149 -1.55 -6.29 -18.02
N VAL A 150 -0.41 -6.97 -18.20
CA VAL A 150 0.90 -6.31 -18.31
C VAL A 150 1.30 -6.04 -19.76
N LYS A 151 2.21 -5.08 -19.91
CA LYS A 151 2.81 -4.72 -21.18
C LYS A 151 4.32 -4.60 -21.00
N PHE A 152 5.06 -5.23 -21.92
CA PHE A 152 6.53 -5.12 -21.95
C PHE A 152 6.96 -3.93 -22.82
N ASN A 153 7.81 -3.08 -22.28
CA ASN A 153 8.40 -1.97 -23.01
C ASN A 153 9.69 -2.44 -23.69
N ARG A 154 9.65 -2.58 -25.03
CA ARG A 154 10.78 -3.10 -25.85
C ARG A 154 11.83 -2.03 -26.17
N HIS A 155 11.55 -0.74 -25.96
CA HIS A 155 12.46 0.35 -26.30
C HIS A 155 13.09 0.94 -25.05
N ARG A 156 14.43 0.97 -25.03
CA ARG A 156 15.18 1.83 -24.11
C ARG A 156 15.14 3.24 -24.70
N PRO A 157 14.52 4.25 -24.07
CA PRO A 157 14.63 5.62 -24.51
C PRO A 157 16.12 6.00 -24.53
N LYS A 158 16.58 6.68 -25.59
CA LYS A 158 17.89 7.32 -25.60
C LYS A 158 17.79 8.52 -24.66
N GLY A 159 18.23 8.39 -23.41
CA GLY A 159 18.20 9.44 -22.40
C GLY A 159 18.23 8.90 -20.98
N ARG A 160 18.58 9.72 -20.01
CA ARG A 160 18.66 9.38 -18.58
C ARG A 160 17.27 9.27 -17.95
N GLY A 161 16.49 8.28 -18.29
CA GLY A 161 15.22 7.95 -17.66
C GLY A 161 15.23 6.53 -17.16
N LEU A 162 14.63 6.28 -15.97
CA LEU A 162 14.31 4.94 -15.49
C LEU A 162 13.34 4.30 -16.50
N THR A 163 13.85 3.37 -17.32
CA THR A 163 13.03 2.58 -18.20
C THR A 163 12.34 1.50 -17.37
N HIS A 164 11.03 1.62 -17.17
CA HIS A 164 10.25 0.54 -16.63
C HIS A 164 10.08 -0.54 -17.72
N PRO A 165 10.78 -1.69 -17.61
CA PRO A 165 10.71 -2.74 -18.65
C PRO A 165 9.34 -3.40 -18.70
N VAL A 166 8.56 -3.27 -17.64
CA VAL A 166 7.18 -3.74 -17.52
C VAL A 166 6.27 -2.62 -17.03
N THR A 167 5.07 -2.55 -17.57
CA THR A 167 4.01 -1.64 -17.14
C THR A 167 2.67 -2.34 -17.34
N TYR A 168 1.58 -1.70 -16.99
CA TYR A 168 0.23 -2.20 -17.23
C TYR A 168 -0.32 -1.72 -18.58
N SER A 169 -1.23 -2.50 -19.17
CA SER A 169 -1.95 -2.07 -20.38
C SER A 169 -3.00 -1.00 -20.01
N ARG A 170 -3.44 -0.21 -21.00
CA ARG A 170 -4.51 0.79 -20.78
C ARG A 170 -5.85 0.17 -20.40
N ASN A 171 -6.05 -1.12 -20.71
CA ASN A 171 -7.25 -1.89 -20.37
C ASN A 171 -7.08 -2.66 -19.04
N ASN A 172 -5.97 -2.49 -18.32
CA ASN A 172 -5.79 -3.08 -17.02
C ASN A 172 -6.82 -2.52 -16.04
N LEU A 173 -7.50 -3.38 -15.30
CA LEU A 173 -8.34 -2.96 -14.18
C LEU A 173 -7.45 -2.64 -12.98
N PHE A 174 -7.51 -1.41 -12.51
CA PHE A 174 -6.82 -1.00 -11.29
C PHE A 174 -7.53 -1.57 -10.08
N GLY A 175 -6.75 -1.98 -9.11
CA GLY A 175 -7.21 -2.66 -7.91
C GLY A 175 -7.48 -1.73 -6.76
N PHE A 176 -6.72 -1.88 -5.69
CA PHE A 176 -6.96 -1.19 -4.43
C PHE A 176 -6.30 0.18 -4.38
N CYS A 177 -7.08 1.20 -4.03
CA CYS A 177 -6.62 2.58 -3.88
C CYS A 177 -6.11 2.87 -2.47
N ASP A 178 -6.73 2.24 -1.45
CA ASP A 178 -6.39 2.44 -0.05
C ASP A 178 -6.88 1.28 0.81
N LEU A 179 -6.34 1.17 2.03
CA LEU A 179 -6.71 0.20 3.07
C LEU A 179 -6.99 0.91 4.39
N ALA A 180 -8.06 0.50 5.05
CA ALA A 180 -8.26 0.73 6.47
C ALA A 180 -8.47 -0.63 7.17
N VAL A 181 -8.16 -0.72 8.45
CA VAL A 181 -8.21 -1.99 9.17
C VAL A 181 -8.87 -1.85 10.54
N SER A 182 -9.48 -2.93 10.99
CA SER A 182 -9.93 -3.13 12.36
C SER A 182 -9.26 -4.37 12.94
N GLU A 183 -9.59 -4.71 14.18
CA GLU A 183 -9.15 -5.96 14.80
C GLU A 183 -9.54 -7.20 13.96
N ASN A 184 -10.75 -7.19 13.39
CA ASN A 184 -11.33 -8.35 12.70
C ASN A 184 -11.34 -8.25 11.18
N TYR A 185 -11.23 -7.03 10.61
CA TYR A 185 -11.49 -6.80 9.18
C TYR A 185 -10.45 -5.91 8.51
N ILE A 186 -10.32 -6.14 7.21
CA ILE A 186 -9.57 -5.32 6.26
C ILE A 186 -10.62 -4.68 5.34
N PHE A 187 -10.69 -3.34 5.34
CA PHE A 187 -11.51 -2.55 4.45
C PHE A 187 -10.64 -2.09 3.28
N ALA A 188 -10.92 -2.58 2.09
CA ALA A 188 -10.11 -2.32 0.90
C ALA A 188 -10.90 -1.47 -0.10
N LEU A 189 -10.47 -0.23 -0.31
CA LEU A 189 -11.08 0.66 -1.31
C LEU A 189 -10.65 0.20 -2.70
N TYR A 190 -11.60 -0.31 -3.49
CA TYR A 190 -11.35 -0.88 -4.81
C TYR A 190 -11.74 0.09 -5.92
N SER A 191 -10.83 0.28 -6.89
CA SER A 191 -11.04 1.13 -8.07
C SER A 191 -11.91 0.45 -9.12
N GLY A 192 -11.49 -0.69 -9.64
CA GLY A 192 -12.13 -1.35 -10.78
C GLY A 192 -12.12 -0.54 -12.08
N ARG A 193 -11.30 0.50 -12.18
CA ARG A 193 -11.24 1.44 -13.31
C ARG A 193 -10.09 1.11 -14.26
N THR A 194 -10.18 1.58 -15.50
CA THR A 194 -9.12 1.45 -16.49
C THR A 194 -8.58 2.83 -16.91
N LEU A 195 -7.32 2.91 -17.31
CA LEU A 195 -6.78 4.14 -17.91
C LEU A 195 -7.48 4.51 -19.23
N LYS A 196 -8.08 3.52 -19.91
CA LYS A 196 -8.80 3.76 -21.15
C LYS A 196 -10.05 4.63 -20.93
N ASP A 197 -10.79 4.33 -19.84
CA ASP A 197 -12.08 4.95 -19.57
C ASP A 197 -11.99 6.15 -18.63
N TYR A 198 -11.00 6.16 -17.73
CA TYR A 198 -10.89 7.15 -16.64
C TYR A 198 -9.60 7.96 -16.63
N ASN A 199 -8.68 7.75 -17.59
CA ASN A 199 -7.37 8.38 -17.61
C ASN A 199 -6.62 8.24 -16.25
N LEU A 200 -6.23 9.35 -15.63
CA LEU A 200 -5.49 9.35 -14.37
C LEU A 200 -6.37 9.16 -13.13
N ASP A 201 -7.71 9.18 -13.25
CA ASP A 201 -8.63 8.96 -12.12
C ASP A 201 -8.81 7.48 -11.74
N VAL A 202 -7.81 6.66 -12.05
CA VAL A 202 -7.78 5.23 -11.70
C VAL A 202 -7.43 4.97 -10.22
N ASP A 203 -6.96 5.98 -9.53
CA ASP A 203 -6.61 5.97 -8.10
C ASP A 203 -7.80 6.28 -7.17
N LYS A 204 -9.02 6.23 -7.69
CA LYS A 204 -10.26 6.44 -6.94
C LYS A 204 -11.20 5.25 -7.08
N GLY A 205 -11.88 4.91 -6.01
CA GLY A 205 -12.84 3.80 -5.97
C GLY A 205 -14.19 4.21 -5.39
N LYS A 206 -15.25 3.45 -5.75
CA LYS A 206 -16.59 3.56 -5.16
C LYS A 206 -16.97 2.33 -4.35
N THR A 207 -16.13 1.33 -4.30
CA THR A 207 -16.42 0.04 -3.70
C THR A 207 -15.46 -0.22 -2.56
N ILE A 208 -15.96 -0.49 -1.37
CA ILE A 208 -15.16 -0.99 -0.25
C ILE A 208 -15.44 -2.48 -0.13
N VAL A 209 -14.44 -3.30 -0.41
CA VAL A 209 -14.50 -4.75 -0.25
C VAL A 209 -13.93 -5.08 1.13
N VAL A 210 -14.69 -5.83 1.93
CA VAL A 210 -14.30 -6.20 3.28
C VAL A 210 -13.86 -7.65 3.31
N PHE A 211 -12.68 -7.87 3.85
CA PHE A 211 -12.12 -9.20 4.09
C PHE A 211 -11.87 -9.41 5.58
N ASP A 212 -11.93 -10.66 6.03
CA ASP A 212 -11.32 -11.01 7.31
C ASP A 212 -9.79 -11.16 7.16
N TRP A 213 -9.08 -11.35 8.28
CA TRP A 213 -7.63 -11.55 8.27
C TRP A 213 -7.17 -12.92 7.75
N ASN A 214 -8.08 -13.79 7.32
CA ASN A 214 -7.80 -15.00 6.55
C ASN A 214 -7.98 -14.78 5.05
N GLY A 215 -8.42 -13.58 4.64
CA GLY A 215 -8.66 -13.22 3.25
C GLY A 215 -10.00 -13.68 2.70
N LEU A 216 -10.92 -14.09 3.57
CA LEU A 216 -12.28 -14.43 3.15
C LEU A 216 -13.09 -13.15 2.97
N HIS A 217 -13.80 -13.05 1.84
CA HIS A 217 -14.73 -11.95 1.58
C HIS A 217 -15.89 -12.00 2.57
N VAL A 218 -16.13 -10.90 3.29
CA VAL A 218 -17.19 -10.78 4.30
C VAL A 218 -18.38 -10.02 3.74
N ARG A 219 -18.14 -8.84 3.16
CA ARG A 219 -19.18 -7.98 2.56
C ARG A 219 -18.59 -6.93 1.63
N THR A 220 -19.47 -6.21 0.95
CA THR A 220 -19.08 -5.12 0.06
C THR A 220 -20.01 -3.92 0.30
N TYR A 221 -19.41 -2.73 0.40
CA TYR A 221 -20.14 -1.48 0.47
C TYR A 221 -19.95 -0.69 -0.83
N GLN A 222 -21.03 -0.02 -1.26
CA GLN A 222 -21.00 0.86 -2.42
C GLN A 222 -21.11 2.31 -1.97
N LEU A 223 -20.10 3.10 -2.27
CA LEU A 223 -20.09 4.54 -1.98
C LEU A 223 -20.82 5.32 -3.08
N GLN A 224 -21.44 6.43 -2.71
CA GLN A 224 -22.10 7.31 -3.68
C GLN A 224 -21.08 8.00 -4.58
N ASN A 225 -19.98 8.52 -3.99
CA ASN A 225 -18.93 9.23 -4.69
C ASN A 225 -17.64 8.41 -4.74
N ALA A 226 -16.80 8.67 -5.74
CA ALA A 226 -15.49 8.06 -5.82
C ALA A 226 -14.55 8.68 -4.76
N CYS A 227 -13.88 7.83 -4.00
CA CYS A 227 -12.97 8.22 -2.92
C CYS A 227 -11.55 7.80 -3.26
N SER A 228 -10.58 8.56 -2.78
CA SER A 228 -9.14 8.30 -2.95
C SER A 228 -8.48 7.71 -1.71
N ALA A 229 -9.10 7.87 -0.53
CA ALA A 229 -8.58 7.34 0.73
C ALA A 229 -9.73 6.98 1.67
N ILE A 230 -9.46 6.06 2.59
CA ILE A 230 -10.38 5.64 3.66
C ILE A 230 -9.63 5.53 4.99
N SER A 231 -10.35 5.76 6.08
CA SER A 231 -9.89 5.49 7.45
C SER A 231 -11.02 4.86 8.24
N TYR A 232 -10.68 4.01 9.19
CA TYR A 232 -11.66 3.40 10.09
C TYR A 232 -11.44 3.90 11.51
N ASP A 233 -12.51 4.36 12.15
CA ASP A 233 -12.52 4.71 13.57
C ASP A 233 -13.25 3.61 14.34
N ALA A 234 -12.53 2.98 15.28
CA ALA A 234 -13.07 1.92 16.11
C ALA A 234 -14.01 2.46 17.22
N ALA A 235 -13.89 3.74 17.62
CA ALA A 235 -14.68 4.31 18.71
C ALA A 235 -16.15 4.48 18.30
N ASP A 236 -16.40 4.88 17.06
CA ASP A 236 -17.76 5.07 16.53
C ASP A 236 -18.15 4.03 15.46
N ASN A 237 -17.28 3.04 15.21
CA ASN A 237 -17.45 1.99 14.21
C ASN A 237 -17.78 2.55 12.82
N THR A 238 -17.04 3.58 12.40
CA THR A 238 -17.31 4.35 11.19
C THR A 238 -16.13 4.36 10.25
N ILE A 239 -16.39 4.21 8.94
CA ILE A 239 -15.42 4.48 7.90
C ILE A 239 -15.58 5.92 7.43
N TYR A 240 -14.49 6.66 7.45
CA TYR A 240 -14.34 7.97 6.84
C TYR A 240 -13.67 7.82 5.48
N ALA A 241 -14.29 8.38 4.44
CA ALA A 241 -13.78 8.28 3.07
C ALA A 241 -13.57 9.67 2.47
N LEU A 242 -12.38 9.91 1.91
CA LEU A 242 -12.04 11.17 1.27
C LEU A 242 -12.48 11.14 -0.19
N SER A 243 -13.48 11.96 -0.52
CA SER A 243 -13.93 12.20 -1.88
C SER A 243 -13.52 13.60 -2.35
N GLN A 244 -13.33 13.74 -3.65
CA GLN A 244 -13.13 15.04 -4.28
C GLN A 244 -14.13 15.17 -5.42
N GLU A 245 -15.12 16.01 -5.23
CA GLU A 245 -16.11 16.36 -6.24
C GLU A 245 -15.77 17.78 -6.77
N GLY A 246 -15.35 17.86 -8.03
CA GLY A 246 -14.76 19.09 -8.57
C GLY A 246 -13.48 19.47 -7.84
N ASN A 247 -13.39 20.72 -7.33
CA ASN A 247 -12.22 21.24 -6.61
C ASN A 247 -12.37 21.21 -5.07
N LYS A 248 -13.44 20.63 -4.53
CA LYS A 248 -13.69 20.62 -3.09
C LYS A 248 -13.53 19.22 -2.52
N PRO A 249 -12.58 19.00 -1.60
CA PRO A 249 -12.52 17.75 -0.85
C PRO A 249 -13.72 17.64 0.09
N GLN A 250 -14.25 16.43 0.22
CA GLN A 250 -15.36 16.09 1.12
C GLN A 250 -15.02 14.82 1.88
N ILE A 251 -15.42 14.78 3.15
CA ILE A 251 -15.36 13.54 3.94
C ILE A 251 -16.77 12.93 3.94
N ILE A 252 -16.86 11.68 3.52
CA ILE A 252 -18.07 10.87 3.53
C ILE A 252 -17.94 9.89 4.68
N THR A 253 -19.01 9.69 5.44
CA THR A 253 -19.06 8.72 6.54
C THR A 253 -19.92 7.52 6.16
N LEU A 254 -19.50 6.34 6.60
CA LEU A 254 -20.21 5.08 6.47
C LEU A 254 -20.21 4.38 7.82
N ASN A 255 -21.36 4.37 8.51
CA ASN A 255 -21.53 3.62 9.75
C ASN A 255 -21.66 2.13 9.42
N LEU A 256 -20.93 1.26 10.15
CA LEU A 256 -20.84 -0.17 9.90
C LEU A 256 -21.81 -1.00 10.76
#